data_334207a961cc465618e2f37a0b82daac
#
_entry.id   334207a961cc465618e2f37a0b82daac
#
_cell.length_a   1.000
_cell.length_b   1.000
_cell.length_c   1.000
_cell.angle_alpha   90.00
_cell.angle_beta   90.00
_cell.angle_gamma   90.00
#
_symmetry.space_group_name_H-M   'P 1'
#
loop_
_entity.id
_entity.type
_entity.pdbx_description
1 polymer ?
#
loop_
_entity_poly.entity_id
_entity_poly.type
_entity_poly.pdbx_seq_one_letter_code
_entity_poly.pdbx_strand_id
1 'polypeptide(L)'
;MADLNTILKQRGLMSLEEYDEIMQNQSFISTGYKEIDEIICPGSGGFPRGALSEVYGMSRCGKSRFVRDICMRPELKALYIDTENALSTKEYNWMKEHGVDIIAEQLLENIWGVVNDSLEAGLYDIIVVDSIGATDSQAERDDDNTLSMSTAMQRAKIMSKWLRGLGSVIKGKRTALVFVNHLKEAVGAFAGFAKPCGKSIDFHSMVQLQCSGSDSSINKTKKDFNVLCKKTRYNIVGQKAHVRIDLDPYKPIKEN
;
A
#
# COMPACT_ATOMS: atom_id res chain seq x y z
N MET A 1 22.59 29.51 26.05
CA MET A 1 21.24 28.90 25.87
C MET A 1 21.39 27.77 24.89
N ALA A 2 20.90 26.56 25.18
CA ALA A 2 20.90 25.48 24.20
C ALA A 2 19.96 25.89 23.05
N ASP A 3 20.42 25.78 21.80
CA ASP A 3 19.57 25.99 20.64
C ASP A 3 18.62 24.77 20.44
N LEU A 4 17.62 24.93 19.57
CA LEU A 4 16.61 23.89 19.35
C LEU A 4 17.23 22.59 18.82
N ASN A 5 18.23 22.65 17.93
CA ASN A 5 18.91 21.48 17.39
C ASN A 5 19.64 20.68 18.48
N THR A 6 20.27 21.35 19.45
CA THR A 6 20.87 20.70 20.61
C THR A 6 19.81 19.95 21.45
N ILE A 7 18.66 20.57 21.67
CA ILE A 7 17.54 19.93 22.39
C ILE A 7 17.01 18.73 21.64
N LEU A 8 16.83 18.83 20.32
CA LEU A 8 16.35 17.73 19.48
C LEU A 8 17.29 16.53 19.52
N LYS A 9 18.61 16.76 19.35
CA LYS A 9 19.63 15.70 19.42
C LYS A 9 19.67 15.02 20.78
N GLN A 10 19.58 15.77 21.88
CA GLN A 10 19.56 15.19 23.25
C GLN A 10 18.36 14.27 23.48
N ARG A 11 17.26 14.48 22.76
CA ARG A 11 16.05 13.65 22.82
C ARG A 11 16.01 12.54 21.76
N GLY A 12 17.06 12.39 20.95
CA GLY A 12 17.09 11.42 19.83
C GLY A 12 16.10 11.78 18.73
N LEU A 13 15.77 13.07 18.59
CA LEU A 13 14.89 13.58 17.55
C LEU A 13 15.70 14.10 16.37
N MET A 14 15.08 14.08 15.19
CA MET A 14 15.63 14.61 13.95
C MET A 14 15.88 16.12 14.07
N SER A 15 17.00 16.60 13.55
CA SER A 15 17.30 18.03 13.49
C SER A 15 16.43 18.75 12.44
N LEU A 16 16.44 20.08 12.50
CA LEU A 16 15.69 20.88 11.52
C LEU A 16 16.27 20.70 10.12
N GLU A 17 17.59 20.65 10.00
CA GLU A 17 18.28 20.47 8.72
C GLU A 17 17.97 19.09 8.11
N GLU A 18 18.00 18.03 8.90
CA GLU A 18 17.62 16.67 8.47
C GLU A 18 16.16 16.64 7.99
N TYR A 19 15.26 17.33 8.70
CA TYR A 19 13.86 17.42 8.30
C TYR A 19 13.69 18.17 6.97
N ASP A 20 14.36 19.30 6.81
CA ASP A 20 14.32 20.11 5.59
C ASP A 20 14.87 19.33 4.39
N GLU A 21 15.98 18.60 4.59
CA GLU A 21 16.56 17.73 3.56
C GLU A 21 15.57 16.66 3.10
N ILE A 22 14.88 15.99 4.03
CA ILE A 22 13.83 15.01 3.69
C ILE A 22 12.71 15.65 2.90
N MET A 23 12.27 16.85 3.29
CA MET A 23 11.15 17.52 2.62
C MET A 23 11.52 18.00 1.22
N GLN A 24 12.76 18.47 1.01
CA GLN A 24 13.25 18.91 -0.30
C GLN A 24 13.56 17.74 -1.24
N ASN A 25 13.97 16.57 -0.70
CA ASN A 25 14.33 15.39 -1.47
C ASN A 25 13.18 14.37 -1.57
N GLN A 26 11.92 14.82 -1.39
CA GLN A 26 10.76 13.93 -1.56
C GLN A 26 10.77 13.33 -2.98
N SER A 27 10.78 12.01 -3.06
CA SER A 27 10.79 11.27 -4.30
C SER A 27 9.61 10.30 -4.38
N PHE A 28 9.32 9.83 -5.58
CA PHE A 28 8.14 9.03 -5.89
C PHE A 28 8.52 7.79 -6.67
N ILE A 29 7.68 6.77 -6.59
CA ILE A 29 7.72 5.59 -7.43
C ILE A 29 6.58 5.69 -8.43
N SER A 30 6.89 5.82 -9.71
CA SER A 30 5.88 5.83 -10.76
C SER A 30 5.07 4.53 -10.71
N THR A 31 3.78 4.61 -10.93
CA THR A 31 2.90 3.44 -11.07
C THR A 31 3.06 2.73 -12.42
N GLY A 32 3.79 3.34 -13.37
CA GLY A 32 3.87 2.90 -14.76
C GLY A 32 2.68 3.36 -15.62
N TYR A 33 1.73 4.05 -15.02
CA TYR A 33 0.57 4.65 -15.68
C TYR A 33 0.57 6.16 -15.45
N LYS A 34 0.98 6.91 -16.46
CA LYS A 34 1.12 8.37 -16.39
C LYS A 34 -0.15 9.06 -15.87
N GLU A 35 -1.30 8.60 -16.30
CA GLU A 35 -2.58 9.16 -15.89
C GLU A 35 -2.84 8.98 -14.38
N ILE A 36 -2.39 7.86 -13.81
CA ILE A 36 -2.51 7.61 -12.36
C ILE A 36 -1.47 8.44 -11.60
N ASP A 37 -0.25 8.52 -12.12
CA ASP A 37 0.81 9.32 -11.54
C ASP A 37 0.42 10.80 -11.45
N GLU A 38 -0.17 11.35 -12.51
CA GLU A 38 -0.62 12.76 -12.56
C GLU A 38 -1.73 13.08 -11.56
N ILE A 39 -2.65 12.15 -11.26
CA ILE A 39 -3.67 12.39 -10.24
C ILE A 39 -3.14 12.30 -8.81
N ILE A 40 -1.99 11.64 -8.59
CA ILE A 40 -1.33 11.56 -7.29
C ILE A 40 -0.48 12.80 -7.05
N CYS A 41 0.48 13.06 -7.94
CA CYS A 41 1.42 14.18 -7.86
C CYS A 41 1.82 14.63 -9.26
N PRO A 42 1.26 15.73 -9.78
CA PRO A 42 1.57 16.24 -11.11
C PRO A 42 3.07 16.48 -11.32
N GLY A 43 3.59 15.93 -12.41
CA GLY A 43 4.99 16.11 -12.82
C GLY A 43 6.04 15.28 -12.07
N SER A 44 5.72 14.78 -10.87
CA SER A 44 6.64 13.94 -10.09
C SER A 44 6.17 12.49 -9.99
N GLY A 45 4.88 12.27 -10.05
CA GLY A 45 4.17 11.02 -10.25
C GLY A 45 4.28 9.94 -9.16
N GLY A 46 3.22 9.14 -9.04
CA GLY A 46 3.25 7.86 -8.35
C GLY A 46 3.24 7.88 -6.82
N PHE A 47 3.64 6.75 -6.22
CA PHE A 47 3.62 6.58 -4.77
C PHE A 47 4.79 7.29 -4.10
N PRO A 48 4.54 8.11 -3.04
CA PRO A 48 5.59 8.80 -2.31
C PRO A 48 6.48 7.82 -1.55
N ARG A 49 7.80 7.98 -1.66
CA ARG A 49 8.76 7.27 -0.81
C ARG A 49 8.69 7.83 0.61
N GLY A 50 9.03 7.02 1.60
CA GLY A 50 8.95 7.43 3.01
C GLY A 50 7.52 7.60 3.52
N ALA A 51 6.54 6.95 2.89
CA ALA A 51 5.13 7.10 3.21
C ALA A 51 4.31 5.83 2.94
N LEU A 52 3.17 5.74 3.64
CA LEU A 52 2.13 4.74 3.39
C LEU A 52 1.14 5.25 2.33
N SER A 53 0.86 4.42 1.35
CA SER A 53 -0.22 4.58 0.39
C SER A 53 -1.23 3.43 0.49
N GLU A 54 -2.49 3.67 0.17
CA GLU A 54 -3.54 2.66 0.15
C GLU A 54 -4.20 2.59 -1.23
N VAL A 55 -4.32 1.37 -1.76
CA VAL A 55 -5.05 1.04 -2.99
C VAL A 55 -6.24 0.16 -2.60
N TYR A 56 -7.46 0.65 -2.75
CA TYR A 56 -8.63 -0.08 -2.29
C TYR A 56 -9.80 -0.05 -3.29
N GLY A 57 -10.70 -1.01 -3.17
CA GLY A 57 -11.86 -1.13 -4.07
C GLY A 57 -12.53 -2.49 -3.94
N MET A 58 -13.58 -2.71 -4.71
CA MET A 58 -14.30 -3.98 -4.73
C MET A 58 -13.38 -5.14 -5.17
N SER A 59 -13.74 -6.37 -4.78
CA SER A 59 -13.05 -7.56 -5.27
C SER A 59 -13.06 -7.62 -6.79
N ARG A 60 -11.99 -8.19 -7.37
CA ARG A 60 -11.84 -8.38 -8.82
C ARG A 60 -11.80 -7.09 -9.66
N CYS A 61 -11.63 -5.91 -9.08
CA CYS A 61 -11.51 -4.68 -9.87
C CYS A 61 -10.12 -4.46 -10.49
N GLY A 62 -9.09 -5.26 -10.16
CA GLY A 62 -7.75 -5.19 -10.76
C GLY A 62 -6.64 -4.68 -9.83
N LYS A 63 -6.92 -4.43 -8.54
CA LYS A 63 -5.94 -3.89 -7.57
C LYS A 63 -4.65 -4.70 -7.48
N SER A 64 -4.77 -6.02 -7.23
CA SER A 64 -3.61 -6.91 -7.08
C SER A 64 -2.77 -6.95 -8.35
N ARG A 65 -3.42 -6.96 -9.52
CA ARG A 65 -2.70 -6.87 -10.80
C ARG A 65 -1.93 -5.55 -10.92
N PHE A 66 -2.57 -4.44 -10.62
CA PHE A 66 -1.97 -3.11 -10.67
C PHE A 66 -0.71 -3.01 -9.78
N VAL A 67 -0.79 -3.44 -8.51
CA VAL A 67 0.38 -3.34 -7.62
C VAL A 67 1.48 -4.35 -7.95
N ARG A 68 1.14 -5.53 -8.47
CA ARG A 68 2.14 -6.50 -8.96
C ARG A 68 2.90 -5.98 -10.17
N ASP A 69 2.21 -5.32 -11.10
CA ASP A 69 2.86 -4.69 -12.25
C ASP A 69 3.91 -3.66 -11.81
N ILE A 70 3.63 -2.89 -10.76
CA ILE A 70 4.61 -1.94 -10.20
C ILE A 70 5.81 -2.67 -9.58
N CYS A 71 5.55 -3.75 -8.81
CA CYS A 71 6.64 -4.53 -8.18
C CYS A 71 7.61 -5.15 -9.20
N MET A 72 7.13 -5.48 -10.40
CA MET A 72 7.94 -6.13 -11.44
C MET A 72 8.73 -5.16 -12.32
N ARG A 73 8.72 -3.87 -12.03
CA ARG A 73 9.53 -2.89 -12.77
C ARG A 73 11.01 -3.12 -12.49
N PRO A 74 11.86 -3.21 -13.54
CA PRO A 74 13.26 -3.66 -13.42
C PRO A 74 14.14 -2.72 -12.59
N GLU A 75 13.75 -1.45 -12.47
CA GLU A 75 14.47 -0.45 -11.67
C GLU A 75 14.15 -0.51 -10.17
N LEU A 76 13.18 -1.33 -9.76
CA LEU A 76 12.72 -1.42 -8.37
C LEU A 76 13.14 -2.73 -7.71
N LYS A 77 13.62 -2.63 -6.49
CA LYS A 77 13.71 -3.78 -5.58
C LYS A 77 12.43 -3.84 -4.76
N ALA A 78 11.62 -4.88 -4.98
CA ALA A 78 10.28 -4.99 -4.41
C ALA A 78 10.14 -6.18 -3.46
N LEU A 79 9.38 -5.98 -2.36
CA LEU A 79 8.84 -7.03 -1.51
C LEU A 79 7.32 -7.07 -1.67
N TYR A 80 6.80 -8.23 -2.03
CA TYR A 80 5.36 -8.50 -2.11
C TYR A 80 4.94 -9.49 -1.03
N ILE A 81 4.05 -9.08 -0.16
CA ILE A 81 3.49 -9.89 0.94
C ILE A 81 2.11 -10.35 0.52
N ASP A 82 2.00 -11.62 0.12
CA ASP A 82 0.73 -12.28 -0.26
C ASP A 82 0.02 -12.80 1.00
N THR A 83 -0.97 -12.05 1.45
CA THR A 83 -1.76 -12.43 2.64
C THR A 83 -2.97 -13.29 2.28
N GLU A 84 -3.36 -13.33 1.02
CA GLU A 84 -4.51 -14.11 0.55
C GLU A 84 -4.11 -15.51 0.07
N ASN A 85 -2.80 -15.78 -0.06
CA ASN A 85 -2.26 -16.99 -0.70
C ASN A 85 -2.89 -17.20 -2.09
N ALA A 86 -3.08 -16.11 -2.83
CA ALA A 86 -3.85 -16.11 -4.07
C ALA A 86 -2.99 -16.20 -5.34
N LEU A 87 -1.66 -16.16 -5.20
CA LEU A 87 -0.75 -16.28 -6.34
C LEU A 87 -0.79 -17.70 -6.92
N SER A 88 -1.05 -17.80 -8.22
CA SER A 88 -0.79 -19.05 -8.93
C SER A 88 0.71 -19.31 -9.04
N THR A 89 1.12 -20.58 -9.19
CA THR A 89 2.53 -20.96 -9.39
C THR A 89 3.17 -20.20 -10.54
N LYS A 90 2.41 -19.95 -11.61
CA LYS A 90 2.87 -19.17 -12.75
C LYS A 90 3.16 -17.71 -12.39
N GLU A 91 2.24 -17.04 -11.70
CA GLU A 91 2.40 -15.65 -11.26
C GLU A 91 3.58 -15.52 -10.29
N TYR A 92 3.68 -16.45 -9.34
CA TYR A 92 4.80 -16.51 -8.41
C TYR A 92 6.15 -16.59 -9.15
N ASN A 93 6.31 -17.57 -10.05
CA ASN A 93 7.56 -17.75 -10.81
C ASN A 93 7.88 -16.51 -11.65
N TRP A 94 6.87 -15.96 -12.31
CA TRP A 94 7.04 -14.78 -13.15
C TRP A 94 7.47 -13.54 -12.35
N MET A 95 6.87 -13.28 -11.20
CA MET A 95 7.31 -12.20 -10.32
C MET A 95 8.74 -12.42 -9.82
N LYS A 96 9.10 -13.66 -9.48
CA LYS A 96 10.49 -14.00 -9.09
C LYS A 96 11.50 -13.77 -10.20
N GLU A 97 11.16 -14.12 -11.43
CA GLU A 97 12.00 -13.86 -12.62
C GLU A 97 12.24 -12.35 -12.84
N HIS A 98 11.32 -11.51 -12.36
CA HIS A 98 11.46 -10.04 -12.36
C HIS A 98 12.10 -9.48 -11.08
N GLY A 99 12.68 -10.32 -10.25
CA GLY A 99 13.43 -9.89 -9.06
C GLY A 99 12.58 -9.46 -7.87
N VAL A 100 11.29 -9.84 -7.83
CA VAL A 100 10.41 -9.57 -6.69
C VAL A 100 10.64 -10.60 -5.61
N ASP A 101 10.94 -10.16 -4.38
CA ASP A 101 10.90 -11.01 -3.20
C ASP A 101 9.45 -11.19 -2.76
N ILE A 102 9.03 -12.45 -2.53
CA ILE A 102 7.64 -12.79 -2.22
C ILE A 102 7.61 -13.61 -0.95
N ILE A 103 6.75 -13.22 -0.02
CA ILE A 103 6.43 -14.00 1.18
C ILE A 103 4.92 -14.20 1.29
N ALA A 104 4.51 -15.36 1.81
CA ALA A 104 3.13 -15.65 2.15
C ALA A 104 3.00 -15.59 3.67
N GLU A 105 2.27 -14.62 4.19
CA GLU A 105 2.05 -14.43 5.63
C GLU A 105 0.71 -13.75 5.87
N GLN A 106 -0.06 -14.24 6.83
CA GLN A 106 -1.38 -13.72 7.21
C GLN A 106 -1.38 -13.06 8.58
N LEU A 107 -0.45 -13.45 9.46
CA LEU A 107 -0.40 -12.93 10.81
C LEU A 107 0.12 -11.48 10.80
N LEU A 108 -0.73 -10.55 11.21
CA LEU A 108 -0.45 -9.11 11.17
C LEU A 108 0.80 -8.72 11.94
N GLU A 109 1.06 -9.38 13.08
CA GLU A 109 2.23 -9.13 13.92
C GLU A 109 3.53 -9.53 13.21
N ASN A 110 3.53 -10.64 12.45
CA ASN A 110 4.68 -11.06 11.65
C ASN A 110 4.91 -10.10 10.47
N ILE A 111 3.83 -9.72 9.78
CA ILE A 111 3.89 -8.73 8.69
C ILE A 111 4.47 -7.42 9.21
N TRP A 112 4.02 -6.95 10.38
CA TRP A 112 4.56 -5.77 11.03
C TRP A 112 6.08 -5.88 11.27
N GLY A 113 6.55 -7.01 11.85
CA GLY A 113 7.97 -7.27 12.07
C GLY A 113 8.77 -7.17 10.77
N VAL A 114 8.40 -7.95 9.75
CA VAL A 114 9.08 -7.97 8.44
C VAL A 114 9.11 -6.60 7.78
N VAL A 115 8.01 -5.86 7.79
CA VAL A 115 7.95 -4.52 7.18
C VAL A 115 8.86 -3.55 7.93
N ASN A 116 8.81 -3.50 9.26
CA ASN A 116 9.65 -2.59 10.04
C ASN A 116 11.14 -2.90 9.87
N ASP A 117 11.55 -4.15 9.99
CA ASP A 117 12.94 -4.57 9.82
C ASP A 117 13.45 -4.24 8.40
N SER A 118 12.62 -4.46 7.39
CA SER A 118 12.93 -4.13 6.00
C SER A 118 13.07 -2.62 5.78
N LEU A 119 12.23 -1.81 6.42
CA LEU A 119 12.30 -0.35 6.37
C LEU A 119 13.56 0.17 7.08
N GLU A 120 13.89 -0.37 8.24
CA GLU A 120 15.09 0.01 9.00
C GLU A 120 16.36 -0.33 8.22
N ALA A 121 16.42 -1.51 7.62
CA ALA A 121 17.56 -1.97 6.83
C ALA A 121 17.61 -1.34 5.42
N GLY A 122 16.56 -0.64 4.98
CA GLY A 122 16.52 0.01 3.64
C GLY A 122 16.61 -0.97 2.47
N LEU A 123 16.02 -2.17 2.63
CA LEU A 123 16.20 -3.28 1.69
C LEU A 123 15.46 -3.10 0.36
N TYR A 124 14.33 -2.39 0.36
CA TYR A 124 13.40 -2.34 -0.77
C TYR A 124 13.05 -0.91 -1.16
N ASP A 125 12.80 -0.70 -2.45
CA ASP A 125 12.21 0.52 -2.97
C ASP A 125 10.71 0.57 -2.70
N ILE A 126 10.03 -0.57 -2.82
CA ILE A 126 8.60 -0.71 -2.57
C ILE A 126 8.31 -1.98 -1.77
N ILE A 127 7.41 -1.86 -0.79
CA ILE A 127 6.84 -3.00 -0.05
C ILE A 127 5.32 -2.95 -0.26
N VAL A 128 4.75 -4.06 -0.73
CA VAL A 128 3.30 -4.21 -0.95
C VAL A 128 2.75 -5.27 -0.01
N VAL A 129 1.64 -4.97 0.67
CA VAL A 129 0.86 -5.95 1.46
C VAL A 129 -0.49 -6.15 0.77
N ASP A 130 -0.72 -7.31 0.18
CA ASP A 130 -1.92 -7.63 -0.60
C ASP A 130 -2.63 -8.90 -0.07
N SER A 131 -3.72 -8.71 0.66
CA SER A 131 -4.39 -7.50 1.10
C SER A 131 -4.38 -7.38 2.63
N ILE A 132 -4.32 -6.15 3.14
CA ILE A 132 -4.37 -5.92 4.58
C ILE A 132 -5.71 -6.38 5.20
N GLY A 133 -6.76 -6.44 4.39
CA GLY A 133 -8.08 -6.92 4.80
C GLY A 133 -8.18 -8.43 5.01
N ALA A 134 -7.20 -9.21 4.51
CA ALA A 134 -7.13 -10.66 4.67
C ALA A 134 -6.24 -11.11 5.84
N THR A 135 -5.59 -10.16 6.53
CA THR A 135 -4.76 -10.49 7.70
C THR A 135 -5.61 -10.90 8.89
N ASP A 136 -5.05 -11.75 9.73
CA ASP A 136 -5.55 -12.07 11.07
C ASP A 136 -4.57 -11.55 12.14
N SER A 137 -4.93 -11.70 13.41
CA SER A 137 -4.06 -11.39 14.53
C SER A 137 -3.89 -12.64 15.41
N GLN A 138 -2.81 -12.67 16.21
CA GLN A 138 -2.60 -13.78 17.16
C GLN A 138 -3.83 -13.94 18.08
N ALA A 139 -4.40 -12.84 18.51
CA ALA A 139 -5.58 -12.87 19.35
C ALA A 139 -6.83 -13.47 18.65
N GLU A 140 -6.93 -13.34 17.32
CA GLU A 140 -7.98 -14.02 16.53
C GLU A 140 -7.73 -15.50 16.40
N ARG A 141 -6.46 -15.94 16.32
CA ARG A 141 -6.08 -17.36 16.25
C ARG A 141 -6.27 -18.09 17.57
N ASP A 142 -6.06 -17.38 18.70
CA ASP A 142 -6.16 -17.94 20.04
C ASP A 142 -7.61 -17.96 20.57
N ASP A 143 -8.55 -17.30 19.91
CA ASP A 143 -9.96 -17.22 20.30
C ASP A 143 -10.76 -18.35 19.63
N ASP A 144 -11.13 -19.39 20.39
CA ASP A 144 -11.97 -20.51 19.94
C ASP A 144 -13.39 -20.03 19.50
N ASN A 145 -13.81 -18.82 19.88
CA ASN A 145 -15.07 -18.18 19.49
C ASN A 145 -14.88 -17.22 18.28
N THR A 146 -14.59 -17.78 17.14
CA THR A 146 -14.15 -17.11 15.89
C THR A 146 -15.12 -16.07 15.29
N LEU A 147 -16.25 -15.79 15.89
CA LEU A 147 -17.29 -14.85 15.36
C LEU A 147 -17.61 -13.69 16.30
N SER A 148 -16.77 -13.38 17.29
CA SER A 148 -17.05 -12.28 18.20
C SER A 148 -16.64 -10.92 17.59
N MET A 149 -17.50 -9.90 17.76
CA MET A 149 -17.15 -8.50 17.45
C MET A 149 -15.87 -8.04 18.17
N SER A 150 -15.47 -8.73 19.25
CA SER A 150 -14.26 -8.44 20.01
C SER A 150 -12.98 -8.68 19.21
N THR A 151 -12.93 -9.72 18.38
CA THR A 151 -11.74 -10.09 17.58
C THR A 151 -11.45 -9.08 16.45
N ALA A 152 -12.49 -8.67 15.72
CA ALA A 152 -12.34 -7.62 14.70
C ALA A 152 -11.89 -6.28 15.31
N MET A 153 -12.34 -5.95 16.53
CA MET A 153 -11.88 -4.77 17.27
C MET A 153 -10.43 -4.90 17.73
N GLN A 154 -9.98 -6.09 18.10
CA GLN A 154 -8.60 -6.34 18.49
C GLN A 154 -7.63 -6.13 17.31
N ARG A 155 -7.93 -6.69 16.13
CA ARG A 155 -7.14 -6.44 14.91
C ARG A 155 -7.07 -4.94 14.57
N ALA A 156 -8.18 -4.21 14.67
CA ALA A 156 -8.19 -2.78 14.46
C ALA A 156 -7.31 -2.01 15.48
N LYS A 157 -7.24 -2.48 16.73
CA LYS A 157 -6.35 -1.91 17.76
C LYS A 157 -4.87 -2.18 17.44
N ILE A 158 -4.52 -3.40 17.03
CA ILE A 158 -3.16 -3.79 16.63
C ILE A 158 -2.73 -2.95 15.44
N MET A 159 -3.55 -2.86 14.39
CA MET A 159 -3.31 -2.02 13.23
C MET A 159 -3.10 -0.56 13.62
N SER A 160 -3.93 0.00 14.50
CA SER A 160 -3.78 1.38 14.96
C SER A 160 -2.49 1.59 15.76
N LYS A 161 -2.06 0.61 16.54
CA LYS A 161 -0.78 0.65 17.28
C LYS A 161 0.40 0.64 16.31
N TRP A 162 0.40 -0.27 15.33
CA TRP A 162 1.44 -0.33 14.30
C TRP A 162 1.55 0.98 13.53
N LEU A 163 0.45 1.48 12.98
CA LEU A 163 0.43 2.68 12.16
C LEU A 163 0.90 3.94 12.90
N ARG A 164 0.65 4.04 14.22
CA ARG A 164 1.21 5.14 15.03
C ARG A 164 2.74 5.08 15.11
N GLY A 165 3.32 3.88 15.23
CA GLY A 165 4.77 3.67 15.23
C GLY A 165 5.39 3.82 13.84
N LEU A 166 4.67 3.40 12.80
CA LEU A 166 5.15 3.39 11.42
C LEU A 166 5.65 4.76 10.95
N GLY A 167 4.96 5.84 11.35
CA GLY A 167 5.30 7.20 10.91
C GLY A 167 6.74 7.62 11.26
N SER A 168 7.28 7.17 12.40
CA SER A 168 8.66 7.44 12.79
C SER A 168 9.67 6.54 12.07
N VAL A 169 9.28 5.31 11.73
CA VAL A 169 10.17 4.34 11.06
C VAL A 169 10.29 4.63 9.57
N ILE A 170 9.18 4.97 8.91
CA ILE A 170 9.14 5.11 7.45
C ILE A 170 9.63 6.46 6.96
N LYS A 171 9.51 7.52 7.78
CA LYS A 171 9.86 8.89 7.38
C LYS A 171 11.33 9.00 6.98
N GLY A 172 11.62 9.62 5.84
CA GLY A 172 12.97 9.76 5.30
C GLY A 172 13.54 8.49 4.66
N LYS A 173 12.80 7.38 4.69
CA LYS A 173 13.21 6.15 4.00
C LYS A 173 12.94 6.26 2.50
N ARG A 174 13.75 5.55 1.72
CA ARG A 174 13.56 5.47 0.26
C ARG A 174 12.44 4.51 -0.16
N THR A 175 11.85 3.80 0.78
CA THR A 175 10.82 2.80 0.54
C THR A 175 9.43 3.43 0.48
N ALA A 176 8.63 3.10 -0.53
CA ALA A 176 7.19 3.32 -0.52
C ALA A 176 6.49 2.09 0.06
N LEU A 177 5.59 2.26 1.02
CA LEU A 177 4.74 1.19 1.55
C LEU A 177 3.34 1.30 0.96
N VAL A 178 2.84 0.21 0.38
CA VAL A 178 1.52 0.18 -0.28
C VAL A 178 0.68 -0.92 0.34
N PHE A 179 -0.46 -0.54 0.92
CA PHE A 179 -1.47 -1.49 1.36
C PHE A 179 -2.56 -1.64 0.30
N VAL A 180 -2.85 -2.86 -0.07
CA VAL A 180 -4.06 -3.20 -0.83
C VAL A 180 -5.17 -3.51 0.15
N ASN A 181 -6.38 -2.98 -0.09
CA ASN A 181 -7.51 -3.18 0.78
C ASN A 181 -8.81 -3.44 -0.02
N HIS A 182 -9.79 -4.04 0.63
CA HIS A 182 -11.07 -4.34 0.02
C HIS A 182 -12.16 -3.37 0.50
N LEU A 183 -13.12 -3.08 -0.38
CA LEU A 183 -14.42 -2.55 0.00
C LEU A 183 -15.36 -3.73 0.21
N LYS A 184 -15.99 -3.79 1.36
CA LYS A 184 -17.06 -4.75 1.67
C LYS A 184 -18.37 -3.99 1.85
N GLU A 185 -19.47 -4.57 1.40
CA GLU A 185 -20.79 -4.02 1.70
C GLU A 185 -21.03 -4.09 3.21
N ALA A 186 -21.40 -2.96 3.79
CA ALA A 186 -21.77 -2.90 5.19
C ALA A 186 -23.19 -3.49 5.36
N VAL A 187 -23.34 -4.44 6.28
CA VAL A 187 -24.62 -5.05 6.62
C VAL A 187 -25.26 -4.22 7.73
N GLY A 188 -26.53 -3.80 7.55
CA GLY A 188 -27.32 -3.13 8.58
C GLY A 188 -27.95 -1.81 8.14
N ALA A 189 -28.47 -1.04 9.10
CA ALA A 189 -29.26 0.17 8.88
C ALA A 189 -28.54 1.32 8.15
N PHE A 190 -27.22 1.24 8.01
CA PHE A 190 -26.41 2.18 7.24
C PHE A 190 -25.82 1.45 6.03
N ALA A 191 -26.63 1.26 4.99
CA ALA A 191 -26.16 0.72 3.73
C ALA A 191 -25.01 1.58 3.17
N GLY A 192 -23.85 0.97 2.95
CA GLY A 192 -22.65 1.64 2.45
C GLY A 192 -21.50 0.65 2.32
N PHE A 193 -20.32 1.17 1.98
CA PHE A 193 -19.11 0.36 1.88
C PHE A 193 -18.19 0.64 3.07
N ALA A 194 -17.63 -0.41 3.66
CA ALA A 194 -16.64 -0.34 4.73
C ALA A 194 -15.32 -0.96 4.29
N LYS A 195 -14.23 -0.42 4.84
CA LYS A 195 -12.89 -1.00 4.69
C LYS A 195 -12.54 -1.81 5.94
N PRO A 196 -11.98 -3.03 5.80
CA PRO A 196 -11.39 -3.76 6.91
C PRO A 196 -10.29 -2.96 7.62
N CYS A 197 -9.95 -3.36 8.84
CA CYS A 197 -8.89 -2.78 9.68
C CYS A 197 -9.13 -1.34 10.16
N GLY A 198 -10.36 -0.82 10.01
CA GLY A 198 -10.79 0.44 10.61
C GLY A 198 -10.24 1.69 9.92
N LYS A 199 -10.55 2.85 10.53
CA LYS A 199 -10.22 4.17 9.98
C LYS A 199 -8.75 4.57 10.15
N SER A 200 -7.94 3.78 10.87
CA SER A 200 -6.55 4.16 11.17
C SER A 200 -5.71 4.29 9.90
N ILE A 201 -5.95 3.43 8.91
CA ILE A 201 -5.26 3.51 7.61
C ILE A 201 -5.59 4.84 6.91
N ASP A 202 -6.83 5.33 7.01
CA ASP A 202 -7.24 6.61 6.41
C ASP A 202 -6.46 7.80 6.97
N PHE A 203 -6.13 7.78 8.26
CA PHE A 203 -5.37 8.86 8.89
C PHE A 203 -3.89 8.82 8.51
N HIS A 204 -3.30 7.63 8.45
CA HIS A 204 -1.86 7.46 8.29
C HIS A 204 -1.39 7.41 6.83
N SER A 205 -2.25 7.04 5.88
CA SER A 205 -1.88 7.07 4.46
C SER A 205 -1.74 8.49 3.93
N MET A 206 -0.69 8.71 3.11
CA MET A 206 -0.47 9.95 2.37
C MET A 206 -1.27 9.99 1.07
N VAL A 207 -1.44 8.84 0.45
CA VAL A 207 -2.19 8.65 -0.79
C VAL A 207 -3.24 7.56 -0.59
N GLN A 208 -4.45 7.78 -1.10
CA GLN A 208 -5.51 6.78 -1.15
C GLN A 208 -6.14 6.75 -2.53
N LEU A 209 -6.04 5.61 -3.19
CA LEU A 209 -6.60 5.35 -4.50
C LEU A 209 -7.79 4.40 -4.39
N GLN A 210 -8.98 4.91 -4.71
CA GLN A 210 -10.17 4.07 -4.84
C GLN A 210 -10.25 3.53 -6.27
N CYS A 211 -10.18 2.22 -6.39
CA CYS A 211 -10.17 1.54 -7.67
C CYS A 211 -11.53 0.91 -7.98
N SER A 212 -11.92 0.99 -9.23
CA SER A 212 -13.05 0.27 -9.80
C SER A 212 -12.67 -0.26 -11.18
N GLY A 213 -13.24 -1.36 -11.57
CA GLY A 213 -12.97 -1.97 -12.87
C GLY A 213 -14.20 -2.71 -13.36
N SER A 214 -14.40 -2.68 -14.66
CA SER A 214 -15.40 -3.52 -15.34
C SER A 214 -14.69 -4.48 -16.28
N ASP A 215 -15.22 -5.69 -16.42
CA ASP A 215 -14.76 -6.58 -17.45
C ASP A 215 -15.14 -5.97 -18.80
N SER A 216 -14.12 -5.68 -19.63
CA SER A 216 -14.36 -5.18 -20.97
C SER A 216 -15.11 -6.26 -21.75
N SER A 217 -16.33 -5.96 -22.21
CA SER A 217 -17.15 -6.86 -23.04
C SER A 217 -16.52 -7.14 -24.40
N ILE A 218 -15.54 -6.34 -24.81
CA ILE A 218 -14.95 -6.36 -26.15
C ILE A 218 -13.60 -7.07 -26.18
N ASN A 219 -12.85 -7.09 -25.07
CA ASN A 219 -11.53 -7.69 -25.05
C ASN A 219 -11.26 -8.42 -23.73
N LYS A 220 -11.34 -9.75 -23.77
CA LYS A 220 -11.12 -10.62 -22.60
C LYS A 220 -9.68 -10.55 -22.02
N THR A 221 -8.74 -9.91 -22.71
CA THR A 221 -7.34 -9.79 -22.29
C THR A 221 -7.04 -8.46 -21.60
N LYS A 222 -7.97 -7.50 -21.60
CA LYS A 222 -7.79 -6.18 -20.98
C LYS A 222 -8.97 -5.84 -20.07
N LYS A 223 -8.66 -5.14 -19.00
CA LYS A 223 -9.63 -4.63 -18.04
C LYS A 223 -9.58 -3.12 -18.01
N ASP A 224 -10.74 -2.48 -18.10
CA ASP A 224 -10.85 -1.05 -17.81
C ASP A 224 -10.70 -0.85 -16.32
N PHE A 225 -9.72 -0.03 -15.95
CA PHE A 225 -9.35 0.23 -14.57
C PHE A 225 -9.47 1.72 -14.30
N ASN A 226 -10.43 2.07 -13.47
CA ASN A 226 -10.71 3.45 -13.08
C ASN A 226 -10.17 3.69 -11.68
N VAL A 227 -9.47 4.79 -11.51
CA VAL A 227 -8.86 5.20 -10.25
C VAL A 227 -9.38 6.58 -9.88
N LEU A 228 -9.87 6.71 -8.65
CA LEU A 228 -10.25 7.98 -8.03
C LEU A 228 -9.25 8.27 -6.89
N CYS A 229 -8.53 9.36 -6.97
CA CYS A 229 -7.66 9.83 -5.90
C CYS A 229 -8.51 10.43 -4.77
N LYS A 230 -8.74 9.65 -3.72
CA LYS A 230 -9.55 10.04 -2.54
C LYS A 230 -8.76 10.85 -1.55
N LYS A 231 -7.44 10.67 -1.53
CA LYS A 231 -6.52 11.40 -0.66
C LYS A 231 -5.17 11.51 -1.33
N THR A 232 -4.61 12.69 -1.33
CA THR A 232 -3.22 12.98 -1.63
C THR A 232 -2.83 14.28 -0.95
N ARG A 233 -1.55 14.44 -0.60
CA ARG A 233 -1.00 15.71 -0.12
C ARG A 233 -0.27 16.49 -1.22
N TYR A 234 -0.27 15.99 -2.44
CA TYR A 234 0.53 16.49 -3.55
C TYR A 234 -0.31 17.05 -4.69
N ASN A 235 -1.62 16.91 -4.63
CA ASN A 235 -2.55 17.35 -5.65
C ASN A 235 -3.94 17.63 -5.05
N ILE A 236 -4.85 18.11 -5.90
CA ILE A 236 -6.28 18.27 -5.57
C ILE A 236 -6.93 16.89 -5.51
N VAL A 237 -7.63 16.60 -4.42
CA VAL A 237 -8.37 15.34 -4.24
C VAL A 237 -9.58 15.27 -5.18
N GLY A 238 -10.01 14.05 -5.49
CA GLY A 238 -11.17 13.81 -6.37
C GLY A 238 -10.83 13.69 -7.86
N GLN A 239 -9.54 13.83 -8.22
CA GLN A 239 -9.07 13.57 -9.59
C GLN A 239 -9.27 12.11 -9.97
N LYS A 240 -9.57 11.85 -11.24
CA LYS A 240 -9.84 10.51 -11.80
C LYS A 240 -8.88 10.20 -12.92
N ALA A 241 -8.43 8.95 -12.96
CA ALA A 241 -7.70 8.38 -14.08
C ALA A 241 -8.43 7.14 -14.61
N HIS A 242 -8.31 6.93 -15.91
CA HIS A 242 -8.80 5.73 -16.58
C HIS A 242 -7.65 5.12 -17.36
N VAL A 243 -7.34 3.86 -17.07
CA VAL A 243 -6.30 3.10 -17.78
C VAL A 243 -6.81 1.71 -18.13
N ARG A 244 -6.12 1.05 -19.06
CA ARG A 244 -6.40 -0.34 -19.40
C ARG A 244 -5.27 -1.23 -18.91
N ILE A 245 -5.60 -2.11 -17.97
CA ILE A 245 -4.68 -3.11 -17.46
C ILE A 245 -4.76 -4.35 -18.34
N ASP A 246 -3.62 -4.87 -18.78
CA ASP A 246 -3.54 -6.14 -19.48
C ASP A 246 -3.74 -7.27 -18.45
N LEU A 247 -4.68 -8.15 -18.70
CA LEU A 247 -4.98 -9.29 -17.83
C LEU A 247 -4.07 -10.49 -18.12
N ASP A 248 -3.33 -10.44 -19.22
CA ASP A 248 -2.29 -11.44 -19.49
C ASP A 248 -1.14 -11.20 -18.50
N PRO A 249 -0.94 -12.09 -17.52
CA PRO A 249 0.07 -11.88 -16.48
C PRO A 249 1.50 -11.85 -17.03
N TYR A 250 1.70 -12.22 -18.30
CA TYR A 250 3.02 -12.37 -18.92
C TYR A 250 3.38 -11.26 -19.90
N LYS A 251 2.53 -10.25 -20.04
CA LYS A 251 2.89 -9.06 -20.84
C LYS A 251 3.50 -8.00 -19.91
N PRO A 252 4.75 -7.60 -20.17
CA PRO A 252 5.34 -6.48 -19.45
C PRO A 252 4.52 -5.22 -19.68
N ILE A 253 4.51 -4.34 -18.67
CA ILE A 253 3.97 -2.98 -18.81
C ILE A 253 4.73 -2.34 -19.96
N LYS A 254 4.03 -1.92 -21.01
CA LYS A 254 4.66 -1.12 -22.04
C LYS A 254 4.90 0.27 -21.44
N GLU A 255 6.16 0.67 -21.38
CA GLU A 255 6.49 2.06 -21.18
C GLU A 255 5.84 2.87 -22.31
N ASN A 256 4.94 3.78 -21.93
CA ASN A 256 4.34 4.76 -22.83
C ASN A 256 5.08 6.09 -22.70
#